data_e5a0b1bceb3a4d941e7ab95e2208f402
#
_entry.id   e5a0b1bceb3a4d941e7ab95e2208f402
#
_cell.length_a   1.000
_cell.length_b   1.000
_cell.length_c   1.000
_cell.angle_alpha   90.00
_cell.angle_beta   90.00
_cell.angle_gamma   90.00
#
_symmetry.space_group_name_H-M   'P 1'
#
loop_
_entity.id
_entity.type
_entity.pdbx_description
1 polymer ?
#
loop_
_entity_poly.entity_id
_entity_poly.type
_entity_poly.pdbx_seq_one_letter_code
_entity_poly.pdbx_strand_id
1 'polypeptide(L)'
;MKKILSLAAAAALGLSSLSAQAVDFTAAVGQSGDSDMVYRLGAQWNWDKSWMQSDVGRLTGYWDAGYTYWDGDETSSNHSLSFTPVFVYEFAGETVKPYIEAGIGVAFFENTELEDNDLGSSFQFEDRLGVGLRFSGQEVGIRAVHYSNAGIEQPN
;
A
#
# COMPACT_ATOMS: atom_id res chain seq x y z
N MET A 1 -14.90 -4.69 -18.98
CA MET A 1 -13.63 -4.66 -18.22
C MET A 1 -13.95 -4.30 -16.78
N LYS A 2 -13.93 -5.27 -15.90
CA LYS A 2 -14.07 -5.01 -14.46
C LYS A 2 -12.71 -4.58 -13.94
N LYS A 3 -12.60 -3.35 -13.47
CA LYS A 3 -11.38 -2.86 -12.84
C LYS A 3 -11.37 -3.31 -11.39
N ILE A 4 -10.35 -4.03 -10.97
CA ILE A 4 -10.19 -4.43 -9.57
C ILE A 4 -9.81 -3.19 -8.77
N LEU A 5 -10.75 -2.65 -8.04
CA LEU A 5 -10.50 -1.62 -7.04
C LEU A 5 -10.49 -2.30 -5.67
N SER A 6 -9.31 -2.55 -5.13
CA SER A 6 -9.18 -3.10 -3.78
C SER A 6 -9.13 -1.98 -2.76
N LEU A 7 -10.05 -1.97 -1.82
CA LEU A 7 -10.05 -1.05 -0.69
C LEU A 7 -9.44 -1.77 0.52
N ALA A 8 -8.23 -1.39 0.90
CA ALA A 8 -7.56 -1.94 2.07
C ALA A 8 -7.60 -0.95 3.23
N ALA A 9 -8.16 -1.36 4.36
CA ALA A 9 -8.01 -0.64 5.62
C ALA A 9 -6.73 -1.11 6.30
N ALA A 10 -5.77 -0.21 6.48
CA ALA A 10 -4.49 -0.51 7.11
C ALA A 10 -4.45 0.05 8.53
N ALA A 11 -4.31 -0.83 9.53
CA ALA A 11 -3.84 -0.45 10.85
C ALA A 11 -2.34 -0.76 10.92
N ALA A 12 -1.49 0.27 10.85
CA ALA A 12 -0.06 0.11 11.01
C ALA A 12 0.32 0.33 12.47
N LEU A 13 0.72 -0.74 13.15
CA LEU A 13 1.35 -0.66 14.46
C LEU A 13 2.87 -0.59 14.23
N GLY A 14 3.43 0.62 14.26
CA GLY A 14 4.87 0.83 14.17
C GLY A 14 5.56 0.36 15.43
N LEU A 15 6.32 -0.72 15.35
CA LEU A 15 7.30 -1.09 16.36
C LEU A 15 8.61 -0.35 16.05
N SER A 16 8.82 0.78 16.70
CA SER A 16 10.07 1.52 16.59
C SER A 16 11.19 0.76 17.29
N SER A 17 12.19 0.27 16.55
CA SER A 17 13.44 -0.22 17.09
C SER A 17 14.63 0.58 16.57
N LEU A 18 15.48 0.89 17.51
CA LEU A 18 16.72 1.65 17.48
C LEU A 18 17.64 1.35 16.29
N SER A 19 17.93 2.34 15.51
CA SER A 19 19.19 2.75 14.89
C SER A 19 19.05 3.27 13.44
N ALA A 20 19.95 4.04 13.02
CA ALA A 20 20.21 4.92 11.89
C ALA A 20 19.56 4.69 10.49
N GLN A 21 18.73 3.72 10.30
CA GLN A 21 17.73 3.57 9.25
C GLN A 21 16.59 2.69 9.80
N ALA A 22 15.70 3.30 10.55
CA ALA A 22 14.58 2.59 11.13
C ALA A 22 13.67 2.07 10.02
N VAL A 23 13.46 0.76 10.02
CA VAL A 23 12.44 0.11 9.20
C VAL A 23 11.15 0.08 10.02
N ASP A 24 10.09 0.66 9.48
CA ASP A 24 8.76 0.60 10.07
C ASP A 24 8.02 -0.61 9.51
N PHE A 25 7.45 -1.43 10.38
CA PHE A 25 6.63 -2.56 9.95
C PHE A 25 5.16 -2.20 9.97
N THR A 26 4.44 -2.66 8.95
CA THR A 26 3.02 -2.39 8.78
C THR A 26 2.22 -3.68 8.63
N ALA A 27 0.98 -3.65 9.08
CA ALA A 27 0.02 -4.70 8.84
C ALA A 27 -1.30 -4.08 8.37
N ALA A 28 -1.96 -4.72 7.43
CA ALA A 28 -3.23 -4.28 6.89
C ALA A 28 -4.17 -5.45 6.68
N VAL A 29 -5.45 -5.18 6.81
CA VAL A 29 -6.52 -6.05 6.38
C VAL A 29 -7.43 -5.25 5.46
N GLY A 30 -7.91 -5.87 4.41
CA GLY A 30 -8.75 -5.21 3.42
C GLY A 30 -9.66 -6.18 2.70
N GLN A 31 -10.29 -5.65 1.65
CA GLN A 31 -11.21 -6.41 0.84
C GLN A 31 -10.93 -6.12 -0.64
N SER A 32 -10.96 -7.15 -1.46
CA SER A 32 -10.84 -7.03 -2.91
C SER A 32 -12.12 -6.49 -3.53
N GLY A 33 -12.08 -6.20 -4.84
CA GLY A 33 -13.27 -5.81 -5.60
C GLY A 33 -14.35 -6.89 -5.66
N ASP A 34 -13.98 -8.15 -5.46
CA ASP A 34 -14.87 -9.31 -5.42
C ASP A 34 -15.29 -9.70 -3.99
N SER A 35 -14.97 -8.84 -3.02
CA SER A 35 -15.31 -8.97 -1.60
C SER A 35 -14.47 -9.96 -0.80
N ASP A 36 -13.39 -10.50 -1.36
CA ASP A 36 -12.50 -11.42 -0.67
C ASP A 36 -11.59 -10.69 0.31
N MET A 37 -11.21 -11.38 1.37
CA MET A 37 -10.33 -10.80 2.37
C MET A 37 -8.89 -10.74 1.87
N VAL A 38 -8.24 -9.64 2.19
CA VAL A 38 -6.86 -9.38 1.82
C VAL A 38 -6.06 -9.03 3.08
N TYR A 39 -4.92 -9.68 3.26
CA TYR A 39 -4.02 -9.46 4.40
C TYR A 39 -2.65 -9.03 3.89
N ARG A 40 -2.09 -7.96 4.44
CA ARG A 40 -0.81 -7.44 3.99
C ARG A 40 0.13 -7.18 5.15
N LEU A 41 1.38 -7.58 4.98
CA LEU A 41 2.50 -7.20 5.83
C LEU A 41 3.48 -6.37 5.00
N GLY A 42 4.01 -5.30 5.59
CA GLY A 42 4.93 -4.41 4.91
C GLY A 42 6.10 -3.98 5.75
N ALA A 43 7.13 -3.53 5.07
CA ALA A 43 8.29 -2.86 5.62
C ALA A 43 8.48 -1.53 4.89
N GLN A 44 8.66 -0.45 5.64
CA GLN A 44 8.77 0.90 5.11
C GLN A 44 10.10 1.53 5.53
N TRP A 45 10.71 2.24 4.59
CA TRP A 45 11.93 3.02 4.80
C TRP A 45 11.63 4.48 4.49
N ASN A 46 11.55 5.30 5.52
CA ASN A 46 11.26 6.72 5.38
C ASN A 46 12.39 7.45 4.65
N TRP A 47 12.02 8.38 3.77
CA TRP A 47 13.00 9.24 3.14
C TRP A 47 13.50 10.30 4.14
N ASP A 48 14.81 10.55 4.14
CA ASP A 48 15.43 11.58 4.98
C ASP A 48 15.12 13.01 4.49
N LYS A 49 14.47 13.13 3.33
CA LYS A 49 14.16 14.41 2.70
C LYS A 49 12.71 14.78 2.83
N SER A 50 12.48 16.06 2.97
CA SER A 50 11.16 16.66 2.86
C SER A 50 11.22 17.93 2.02
N TRP A 51 10.13 18.21 1.35
CA TRP A 51 9.97 19.37 0.45
C TRP A 51 8.71 20.14 0.82
N MET A 52 8.57 21.34 0.27
CA MET A 52 7.39 22.18 0.44
C MET A 52 7.01 22.41 1.92
N GLN A 53 8.02 22.57 2.77
CA GLN A 53 7.80 22.80 4.19
C GLN A 53 7.15 24.18 4.42
N SER A 54 6.06 24.16 5.18
CA SER A 54 5.30 25.34 5.55
C SER A 54 4.59 25.15 6.89
N ASP A 55 3.90 26.17 7.36
CA ASP A 55 3.07 26.06 8.56
C ASP A 55 1.87 25.11 8.38
N VAL A 56 1.53 24.77 7.14
CA VAL A 56 0.44 23.84 6.81
C VAL A 56 0.89 22.38 6.83
N GLY A 57 2.13 22.12 6.40
CA GLY A 57 2.66 20.76 6.32
C GLY A 57 3.91 20.65 5.47
N ARG A 58 4.23 19.41 5.09
CA ARG A 58 5.40 19.08 4.27
C ARG A 58 5.14 17.89 3.36
N LEU A 59 5.82 17.85 2.23
CA LEU A 59 5.89 16.68 1.36
C LEU A 59 7.09 15.83 1.75
N THR A 60 6.90 14.55 1.97
CA THR A 60 7.92 13.55 2.25
C THR A 60 7.54 12.23 1.59
N GLY A 61 8.07 11.11 2.02
CA GLY A 61 7.69 9.81 1.52
C GLY A 61 8.51 8.68 2.11
N TYR A 62 8.27 7.50 1.56
CA TYR A 62 8.93 6.26 1.97
C TYR A 62 8.99 5.25 0.82
N TRP A 63 9.92 4.32 0.92
CA TRP A 63 9.91 3.09 0.14
C TRP A 63 9.10 2.04 0.91
N ASP A 64 8.23 1.32 0.22
CA ASP A 64 7.41 0.28 0.81
C ASP A 64 7.64 -1.05 0.08
N ALA A 65 8.03 -2.07 0.82
CA ALA A 65 8.04 -3.45 0.36
C ALA A 65 6.93 -4.22 1.09
N GLY A 66 6.13 -4.97 0.36
CA GLY A 66 4.99 -5.65 0.95
C GLY A 66 4.78 -7.06 0.43
N TYR A 67 4.27 -7.90 1.33
CA TYR A 67 3.71 -9.20 1.03
C TYR A 67 2.22 -9.15 1.28
N THR A 68 1.44 -9.62 0.30
CA THR A 68 -0.02 -9.66 0.39
C THR A 68 -0.51 -11.08 0.15
N TYR A 69 -1.36 -11.53 1.06
CA TYR A 69 -2.13 -12.76 0.94
C TYR A 69 -3.56 -12.41 0.53
N TRP A 70 -4.01 -13.04 -0.51
CA TRP A 70 -5.34 -12.90 -1.08
C TRP A 70 -6.11 -14.18 -0.78
N ASP A 71 -7.11 -14.07 0.07
CA ASP A 71 -7.96 -15.20 0.42
C ASP A 71 -8.92 -15.47 -0.75
N GLY A 72 -8.89 -16.65 -1.30
CA GLY A 72 -9.73 -17.04 -2.42
C GLY A 72 -10.92 -17.87 -1.96
N ASP A 73 -12.11 -17.50 -2.41
CA ASP A 73 -13.34 -18.26 -2.16
C ASP A 73 -13.64 -19.23 -3.31
N GLU A 74 -13.56 -18.78 -4.55
CA GLU A 74 -13.82 -19.56 -5.76
C GLU A 74 -12.56 -20.10 -6.42
N THR A 75 -11.45 -19.37 -6.30
CA THR A 75 -10.12 -19.82 -6.75
C THR A 75 -9.22 -20.15 -5.56
N SER A 76 -8.05 -20.71 -5.84
CA SER A 76 -7.02 -20.88 -4.83
C SER A 76 -6.54 -19.53 -4.33
N SER A 77 -6.20 -19.45 -3.04
CA SER A 77 -5.54 -18.29 -2.45
C SER A 77 -4.32 -17.86 -3.28
N ASN A 78 -4.08 -16.56 -3.36
CA ASN A 78 -2.97 -15.99 -4.11
C ASN A 78 -2.02 -15.22 -3.19
N HIS A 79 -0.80 -15.03 -3.65
CA HIS A 79 0.25 -14.31 -2.95
C HIS A 79 0.86 -13.27 -3.88
N SER A 80 1.19 -12.10 -3.35
CA SER A 80 1.92 -11.10 -4.13
C SER A 80 3.00 -10.41 -3.31
N LEU A 81 4.05 -10.00 -3.99
CA LEU A 81 5.11 -9.13 -3.46
C LEU A 81 5.04 -7.79 -4.19
N SER A 82 5.19 -6.71 -3.47
CA SER A 82 5.19 -5.37 -4.06
C SER A 82 6.33 -4.51 -3.55
N PHE A 83 6.74 -3.55 -4.39
CA PHE A 83 7.70 -2.51 -4.04
C PHE A 83 7.24 -1.18 -4.64
N THR A 84 7.01 -0.18 -3.76
CA THR A 84 6.35 1.06 -4.15
C THR A 84 7.01 2.26 -3.48
N PRO A 85 7.50 3.26 -4.24
CA PRO A 85 7.78 4.59 -3.72
C PRO A 85 6.45 5.30 -3.43
N VAL A 86 6.32 5.86 -2.24
CA VAL A 86 5.10 6.51 -1.78
C VAL A 86 5.41 7.93 -1.36
N PHE A 87 4.75 8.89 -1.98
CA PHE A 87 4.77 10.30 -1.58
C PHE A 87 3.70 10.54 -0.52
N VAL A 88 4.06 11.30 0.51
CA VAL A 88 3.21 11.61 1.64
C VAL A 88 3.19 13.11 1.86
N TYR A 89 2.00 13.71 1.83
CA TYR A 89 1.84 15.05 2.35
C TYR A 89 1.34 14.97 3.79
N GLU A 90 2.22 15.30 4.73
CA GLU A 90 1.95 15.30 6.16
C GLU A 90 1.54 16.72 6.59
N PHE A 91 0.33 16.84 7.07
CA PHE A 91 -0.16 18.11 7.61
C PHE A 91 0.45 18.41 8.97
N ALA A 92 0.62 19.69 9.27
CA ALA A 92 1.12 20.12 10.57
C ALA A 92 0.15 19.75 11.70
N GLY A 93 0.70 19.41 12.84
CA GLY A 93 -0.07 19.05 14.04
C GLY A 93 0.88 18.82 15.20
N GLU A 94 0.45 19.17 16.41
CA GLU A 94 1.28 19.02 17.62
C GLU A 94 1.28 17.56 18.09
N THR A 95 0.11 16.96 18.24
CA THR A 95 -0.07 15.60 18.76
C THR A 95 -0.45 14.61 17.67
N VAL A 96 -1.33 15.02 16.77
CA VAL A 96 -1.81 14.21 15.65
C VAL A 96 -1.51 14.94 14.35
N LYS A 97 -0.92 14.22 13.41
CA LYS A 97 -0.60 14.72 12.07
C LYS A 97 -1.39 13.93 11.04
N PRO A 98 -2.43 14.50 10.47
CA PRO A 98 -3.09 13.90 9.32
C PRO A 98 -2.15 13.83 8.12
N TYR A 99 -2.35 12.85 7.26
CA TYR A 99 -1.62 12.75 6.01
C TYR A 99 -2.49 12.23 4.86
N ILE A 100 -2.06 12.54 3.66
CA ILE A 100 -2.50 11.90 2.42
C ILE A 100 -1.29 11.27 1.75
N GLU A 101 -1.49 10.17 1.07
CA GLU A 101 -0.40 9.49 0.37
C GLU A 101 -0.80 9.05 -1.03
N ALA A 102 0.18 9.01 -1.93
CA ALA A 102 0.04 8.48 -3.28
C ALA A 102 1.33 7.78 -3.71
N GLY A 103 1.20 6.68 -4.43
CA GLY A 103 2.36 5.95 -4.94
C GLY A 103 2.01 5.15 -6.18
N ILE A 104 3.04 4.93 -6.99
CA ILE A 104 2.99 4.02 -8.14
C ILE A 104 4.21 3.12 -8.03
N GLY A 105 3.98 1.83 -7.95
CA GLY A 105 5.02 0.82 -7.81
C GLY A 105 4.76 -0.40 -8.68
N VAL A 106 5.40 -1.48 -8.30
CA VAL A 106 5.30 -2.77 -9.00
C VAL A 106 4.88 -3.86 -8.03
N ALA A 107 4.16 -4.85 -8.54
CA ALA A 107 3.79 -6.05 -7.82
C ALA A 107 3.97 -7.28 -8.69
N PHE A 108 4.23 -8.40 -8.03
CA PHE A 108 4.34 -9.71 -8.67
C PHE A 108 3.40 -10.67 -7.95
N PHE A 109 2.47 -11.23 -8.70
CA PHE A 109 1.50 -12.21 -8.23
C PHE A 109 2.00 -13.62 -8.54
N GLU A 110 1.78 -14.54 -7.63
CA GLU A 110 2.12 -15.95 -7.83
C GLU A 110 1.25 -16.57 -8.92
N ASN A 111 -0.05 -16.28 -8.91
CA ASN A 111 -1.01 -16.75 -9.91
C ASN A 111 -1.62 -15.53 -10.64
N THR A 112 -1.90 -15.70 -11.92
CA THR A 112 -2.55 -14.67 -12.74
C THR A 112 -4.07 -14.69 -12.62
N GLU A 113 -4.65 -15.72 -12.01
CA GLU A 113 -6.08 -15.80 -11.71
C GLU A 113 -6.33 -15.39 -10.25
N LEU A 114 -7.28 -14.51 -10.06
CA LEU A 114 -7.74 -14.04 -8.76
C LEU A 114 -9.26 -13.90 -8.82
N GLU A 115 -9.96 -14.89 -8.27
CA GLU A 115 -11.42 -15.02 -8.37
C GLU A 115 -11.89 -14.93 -9.84
N ASP A 116 -12.84 -14.06 -10.14
CA ASP A 116 -13.35 -13.83 -11.49
C ASP A 116 -12.42 -12.99 -12.38
N ASN A 117 -11.22 -12.64 -11.87
CA ASN A 117 -10.30 -11.76 -12.58
C ASN A 117 -9.06 -12.50 -13.06
N ASP A 118 -8.84 -12.46 -14.36
CA ASP A 118 -7.56 -12.82 -14.97
C ASP A 118 -6.71 -11.56 -15.08
N LEU A 119 -5.56 -11.57 -14.40
CA LEU A 119 -4.62 -10.45 -14.37
C LEU A 119 -3.80 -10.31 -15.67
N GLY A 120 -3.88 -11.31 -16.54
CA GLY A 120 -3.12 -11.39 -17.79
C GLY A 120 -1.62 -11.65 -17.61
N SER A 121 -1.02 -11.12 -16.55
CA SER A 121 0.40 -11.34 -16.22
C SER A 121 0.65 -11.36 -14.73
N SER A 122 1.70 -12.03 -14.31
CA SER A 122 2.19 -12.02 -12.93
C SER A 122 2.66 -10.63 -12.51
N PHE A 123 3.25 -9.87 -13.43
CA PHE A 123 3.67 -8.49 -13.20
C PHE A 123 2.48 -7.54 -13.29
N GLN A 124 2.35 -6.68 -12.29
CA GLN A 124 1.34 -5.62 -12.24
C GLN A 124 1.98 -4.31 -11.78
N PHE A 125 1.49 -3.19 -12.25
CA PHE A 125 1.68 -1.91 -11.58
C PHE A 125 0.76 -1.84 -10.37
N GLU A 126 1.27 -1.26 -9.27
CA GLU A 126 0.51 -1.02 -8.05
C GLU A 126 0.31 0.48 -7.90
N ASP A 127 -0.89 0.96 -8.13
CA ASP A 127 -1.27 2.36 -7.88
C ASP A 127 -1.95 2.45 -6.52
N ARG A 128 -1.52 3.37 -5.66
CA ARG A 128 -2.14 3.55 -4.35
C ARG A 128 -2.46 5.00 -4.02
N LEU A 129 -3.55 5.15 -3.30
CA LEU A 129 -3.96 6.39 -2.64
C LEU A 129 -4.37 6.05 -1.21
N GLY A 130 -3.98 6.90 -0.26
CA GLY A 130 -4.31 6.69 1.14
C GLY A 130 -4.46 7.97 1.92
N VAL A 131 -5.09 7.84 3.07
CA VAL A 131 -5.22 8.89 4.08
C VAL A 131 -5.06 8.28 5.46
N GLY A 132 -4.50 9.02 6.39
CA GLY A 132 -4.33 8.52 7.74
C GLY A 132 -3.91 9.57 8.74
N LEU A 133 -3.56 9.08 9.91
CA LEU A 133 -3.14 9.87 11.06
C LEU A 133 -1.84 9.30 11.62
N ARG A 134 -0.91 10.17 11.94
CA ARG A 134 0.32 9.85 12.68
C ARG A 134 0.29 10.45 14.06
N PHE A 135 0.62 9.67 15.07
CA PHE A 135 0.63 10.10 16.46
C PHE A 135 1.53 9.19 17.30
N SER A 136 2.32 9.77 18.19
CA SER A 136 3.18 9.01 19.13
C SER A 136 4.03 7.92 18.48
N GLY A 137 4.58 8.17 17.28
CA GLY A 137 5.40 7.21 16.53
C GLY A 137 4.59 6.07 15.89
N GLN A 138 3.27 6.17 15.89
CA GLN A 138 2.35 5.21 15.25
C GLN A 138 1.61 5.84 14.09
N GLU A 139 1.07 5.01 13.23
CA GLU A 139 0.27 5.41 12.08
C GLU A 139 -0.96 4.52 11.95
N VAL A 140 -2.09 5.14 11.62
CA VAL A 140 -3.31 4.43 11.24
C VAL A 140 -3.90 5.09 10.00
N GLY A 141 -4.36 4.30 9.04
CA GLY A 141 -4.90 4.86 7.80
C GLY A 141 -5.75 3.90 7.00
N ILE A 142 -6.30 4.43 5.93
CA ILE A 142 -7.07 3.70 4.92
C ILE A 142 -6.40 3.93 3.57
N ARG A 143 -6.28 2.87 2.78
CA ARG A 143 -5.62 2.88 1.50
C ARG A 143 -6.47 2.17 0.45
N ALA A 144 -6.61 2.80 -0.72
CA ALA A 144 -7.10 2.16 -1.93
C ALA A 144 -5.90 1.76 -2.80
N VAL A 145 -5.93 0.55 -3.33
CA VAL A 145 -4.88 0.02 -4.19
C VAL A 145 -5.51 -0.53 -5.46
N HIS A 146 -4.90 -0.19 -6.60
CA HIS A 146 -5.30 -0.67 -7.91
C HIS A 146 -4.12 -1.38 -8.55
N TYR A 147 -4.39 -2.53 -9.15
CA TYR A 147 -3.40 -3.31 -9.89
C TYR A 147 -3.78 -3.37 -11.36
N SER A 148 -2.80 -3.15 -12.25
CA SER A 148 -2.97 -3.30 -13.69
C SER A 148 -1.65 -3.61 -14.37
N ASN A 149 -1.69 -4.33 -15.47
CA ASN A 149 -0.50 -4.55 -16.31
C ASN A 149 -0.32 -3.47 -17.40
N ALA A 150 -1.13 -2.39 -17.34
CA ALA A 150 -1.14 -1.28 -18.30
C ALA A 150 -1.37 -1.73 -19.76
N GLY A 151 -1.97 -2.91 -19.98
CA GLY A 151 -2.21 -3.46 -21.31
C GLY A 151 -1.00 -4.14 -21.95
N ILE A 152 0.04 -4.47 -21.17
CA ILE A 152 1.20 -5.24 -21.65
C ILE A 152 0.76 -6.63 -22.07
N GLU A 153 -0.13 -7.24 -21.30
CA GLU A 153 -0.74 -8.52 -21.60
C GLU A 153 -2.27 -8.43 -21.51
N GLN A 154 -2.99 -9.30 -22.22
CA GLN A 154 -4.44 -9.38 -22.15
C GLN A 154 -4.88 -10.66 -21.41
N PRO A 155 -5.97 -10.59 -20.64
CA PRO A 155 -6.79 -9.42 -20.29
C PRO A 155 -6.11 -8.48 -19.29
N ASN A 156 -6.64 -7.22 -19.16
CA ASN A 156 -6.13 -6.22 -18.23
C ASN A 156 -7.28 -5.44 -17.61
#